data_4736717075c2233b552c3e27e7e53ca6
#
_entry.id   4736717075c2233b552c3e27e7e53ca6
#
_cell.length_a   1.000
_cell.length_b   1.000
_cell.length_c   1.000
_cell.angle_alpha   90.00
_cell.angle_beta   90.00
_cell.angle_gamma   90.00
#
_symmetry.space_group_name_H-M   'P 1'
#
loop_
_entity.id
_entity.type
_entity.pdbx_description
1 polymer ?
#
loop_
_entity_poly.entity_id
_entity_poly.type
_entity_poly.pdbx_seq_one_letter_code
_entity_poly.pdbx_strand_id
1 'polypeptide(L)'
;MNNLHFIKWVFSNRNYTDIIYRLISLFLGYPLLLLSYLIPRSKRKWVLGYKVGFTDNVKYLYRYLYKYEKTVIPIWISSNKSEILLLREKGINAYYRWSLYGLYHCLTSYYYIFSSHLSDINYWTSGGCFAVNLWHGVGIKKIEFATTVGIDSKIYVKNIFNRILFPYLFRKPDLFLSTSVFMSMHFSKCFQIDIRKCLNLGYPRCELFFLNANLIKKYVEEYEPQGVNRLIKDIQEFSHTIIYMPTFRDDQSDFMLASGINWDLLNDFLEKRDELFLFKLHPATVVSNVSSIFSNIRFLDKDVDVYPILPFTDLLITDYSSIFYDYLLLDKGIVLFPFDYEKYICQCRDLAFDFDDYTPGVRAYSFDSLMEILSDWNYGNSLTTEQNRIKKIFWGDIPMQNSCKVLTRYIINNGSSNNVDL
;
A
#
# COMPACT_ATOMS: atom_id res chain seq x y z
N MET A 1 -29.35 -3.29 10.37
CA MET A 1 -28.76 -3.04 11.72
C MET A 1 -29.09 -1.60 12.10
N ASN A 2 -29.81 -1.36 13.24
CA ASN A 2 -30.19 -0.02 13.68
C ASN A 2 -28.93 0.86 13.87
N ASN A 3 -29.02 2.15 13.51
CA ASN A 3 -27.95 3.15 13.67
C ASN A 3 -27.34 3.15 15.09
N LEU A 4 -28.12 2.79 16.10
CA LEU A 4 -27.71 2.69 17.49
C LEU A 4 -26.70 1.55 17.73
N HIS A 5 -26.84 0.41 17.04
CA HIS A 5 -25.89 -0.72 17.12
C HIS A 5 -24.56 -0.42 16.47
N PHE A 6 -24.57 0.35 15.38
CA PHE A 6 -23.34 0.80 14.72
C PHE A 6 -22.58 1.83 15.58
N ILE A 7 -23.32 2.77 16.19
CA ILE A 7 -22.74 3.74 17.13
C ILE A 7 -22.13 2.99 18.33
N LYS A 8 -22.87 2.05 18.94
CA LYS A 8 -22.33 1.20 20.01
C LYS A 8 -21.07 0.46 19.58
N TRP A 9 -21.01 -0.09 18.37
CA TRP A 9 -19.84 -0.80 17.87
C TRP A 9 -18.64 0.14 17.64
N VAL A 10 -18.87 1.33 17.06
CA VAL A 10 -17.80 2.38 16.89
C VAL A 10 -17.20 2.77 18.25
N PHE A 11 -17.97 2.68 19.33
CA PHE A 11 -17.57 3.06 20.67
C PHE A 11 -17.13 1.88 21.55
N SER A 12 -17.63 0.66 21.32
CA SER A 12 -17.38 -0.50 22.20
C SER A 12 -15.99 -1.14 22.03
N ASN A 13 -15.35 -0.98 20.87
CA ASN A 13 -14.03 -1.56 20.56
C ASN A 13 -12.87 -0.57 20.65
N ARG A 14 -13.06 0.58 21.31
CA ARG A 14 -12.02 1.63 21.44
C ARG A 14 -11.88 2.08 22.90
N ASN A 15 -10.64 2.42 23.27
CA ASN A 15 -10.37 3.04 24.56
C ASN A 15 -11.09 4.40 24.67
N TYR A 16 -11.52 4.77 25.87
CA TYR A 16 -12.18 6.06 26.14
C TYR A 16 -11.38 7.26 25.61
N THR A 17 -10.07 7.19 25.63
CA THR A 17 -9.16 8.22 25.08
C THR A 17 -9.35 8.41 23.58
N ASP A 18 -9.54 7.33 22.81
CA ASP A 18 -9.76 7.43 21.36
C ASP A 18 -11.11 8.06 21.02
N ILE A 19 -12.12 7.77 21.83
CA ILE A 19 -13.46 8.35 21.69
C ILE A 19 -13.41 9.85 21.96
N ILE A 20 -12.81 10.26 23.07
CA ILE A 20 -12.67 11.67 23.44
C ILE A 20 -11.86 12.42 22.37
N TYR A 21 -10.72 11.87 21.94
CA TYR A 21 -9.91 12.44 20.87
C TYR A 21 -10.71 12.64 19.58
N ARG A 22 -11.55 11.67 19.23
CA ARG A 22 -12.40 11.74 18.04
C ARG A 22 -13.47 12.82 18.16
N LEU A 23 -14.15 12.91 19.30
CA LEU A 23 -15.15 13.97 19.56
C LEU A 23 -14.50 15.36 19.52
N ILE A 24 -13.34 15.54 20.14
CA ILE A 24 -12.57 16.78 20.09
C ILE A 24 -12.17 17.09 18.63
N SER A 25 -11.68 16.09 17.89
CA SER A 25 -11.27 16.29 16.51
C SER A 25 -12.43 16.64 15.58
N LEU A 26 -13.63 16.15 15.84
CA LEU A 26 -14.84 16.58 15.11
C LEU A 26 -15.23 18.01 15.47
N PHE A 27 -15.27 18.33 16.77
CA PHE A 27 -15.68 19.64 17.26
C PHE A 27 -14.76 20.79 16.81
N LEU A 28 -13.43 20.59 16.91
CA LEU A 28 -12.43 21.58 16.47
C LEU A 28 -12.14 21.48 14.96
N GLY A 29 -12.31 20.30 14.39
CA GLY A 29 -11.96 20.04 13.00
C GLY A 29 -12.88 20.73 12.00
N TYR A 30 -14.18 20.72 12.21
CA TYR A 30 -15.11 21.39 11.28
C TYR A 30 -14.87 22.89 11.17
N PRO A 31 -14.72 23.67 12.27
CA PRO A 31 -14.32 25.08 12.17
C PRO A 31 -12.97 25.26 11.46
N LEU A 32 -11.98 24.40 11.75
CA LEU A 32 -10.67 24.44 11.08
C LEU A 32 -10.78 24.16 9.58
N LEU A 33 -11.63 23.20 9.18
CA LEU A 33 -11.90 22.92 7.77
C LEU A 33 -12.50 24.12 7.06
N LEU A 34 -13.49 24.79 7.66
CA LEU A 34 -14.09 26.00 7.10
C LEU A 34 -13.06 27.13 6.99
N LEU A 35 -12.26 27.35 8.03
CA LEU A 35 -11.17 28.33 8.02
C LEU A 35 -10.16 28.03 6.92
N SER A 36 -9.86 26.75 6.68
CA SER A 36 -8.85 26.35 5.70
C SER A 36 -9.19 26.71 4.25
N TYR A 37 -10.47 26.97 3.93
CA TYR A 37 -10.88 27.49 2.63
C TYR A 37 -10.50 28.97 2.41
N LEU A 38 -10.29 29.71 3.48
CA LEU A 38 -9.97 31.13 3.44
C LEU A 38 -8.47 31.40 3.36
N ILE A 39 -7.64 30.40 3.60
CA ILE A 39 -6.19 30.56 3.67
C ILE A 39 -5.58 30.42 2.26
N PRO A 40 -4.79 31.41 1.79
CA PRO A 40 -4.09 31.31 0.52
C PRO A 40 -3.11 30.15 0.47
N ARG A 41 -3.13 29.38 -0.63
CA ARG A 41 -2.33 28.17 -0.80
C ARG A 41 -1.26 28.33 -1.86
N SER A 42 -0.07 27.80 -1.57
CA SER A 42 1.09 27.83 -2.48
C SER A 42 1.13 26.55 -3.32
N LYS A 43 1.13 26.70 -4.65
CA LYS A 43 1.32 25.58 -5.59
C LYS A 43 2.73 24.99 -5.55
N ARG A 44 3.70 25.69 -4.98
CA ARG A 44 5.07 25.16 -4.76
C ARG A 44 5.17 24.23 -3.58
N LYS A 45 4.24 24.31 -2.60
CA LYS A 45 4.22 23.43 -1.43
C LYS A 45 3.34 22.22 -1.68
N TRP A 46 3.93 21.03 -1.53
CA TRP A 46 3.25 19.76 -1.66
C TRP A 46 3.35 19.02 -0.33
N VAL A 47 2.22 18.80 0.34
CA VAL A 47 2.17 17.95 1.52
C VAL A 47 1.88 16.52 1.10
N LEU A 48 2.73 15.60 1.57
CA LEU A 48 2.63 14.18 1.31
C LEU A 48 2.48 13.43 2.63
N GLY A 49 1.73 12.35 2.64
CA GLY A 49 1.58 11.53 3.85
C GLY A 49 0.84 10.24 3.58
N TYR A 50 1.09 9.26 4.45
CA TYR A 50 0.39 7.99 4.47
C TYR A 50 0.22 7.50 5.91
N LYS A 51 -0.95 6.94 6.23
CA LYS A 51 -1.29 6.51 7.60
C LYS A 51 -0.40 5.37 8.13
N VAL A 52 0.16 4.56 7.21
CA VAL A 52 1.04 3.43 7.56
C VAL A 52 2.47 3.89 7.85
N GLY A 53 2.86 5.08 7.37
CA GLY A 53 4.19 5.62 7.57
C GLY A 53 4.88 6.03 6.26
N PHE A 54 6.20 6.29 6.32
CA PHE A 54 7.00 6.70 5.17
C PHE A 54 7.29 5.51 4.27
N THR A 55 6.28 5.11 3.50
CA THR A 55 6.30 3.94 2.61
C THR A 55 5.37 4.17 1.42
N ASP A 56 5.27 3.18 0.52
CA ASP A 56 4.36 3.15 -0.62
C ASP A 56 4.62 4.27 -1.65
N ASN A 57 3.72 4.44 -2.63
CA ASN A 57 3.82 5.38 -3.75
C ASN A 57 4.21 6.80 -3.32
N VAL A 58 3.66 7.27 -2.20
CA VAL A 58 3.97 8.62 -1.67
C VAL A 58 5.42 8.78 -1.24
N LYS A 59 6.07 7.74 -0.67
CA LYS A 59 7.49 7.75 -0.30
C LYS A 59 8.37 7.95 -1.53
N TYR A 60 8.11 7.17 -2.58
CA TYR A 60 8.92 7.21 -3.81
C TYR A 60 8.75 8.53 -4.55
N LEU A 61 7.51 9.04 -4.63
CA LEU A 61 7.26 10.36 -5.19
C LEU A 61 7.93 11.47 -4.35
N TYR A 62 7.84 11.40 -2.99
CA TYR A 62 8.51 12.37 -2.11
C TYR A 62 10.01 12.45 -2.42
N ARG A 63 10.68 11.28 -2.51
CA ARG A 63 12.12 11.20 -2.78
C ARG A 63 12.48 11.74 -4.15
N TYR A 64 11.67 11.45 -5.16
CA TYR A 64 11.83 12.02 -6.49
C TYR A 64 11.73 13.54 -6.44
N LEU A 65 10.70 14.10 -5.84
CA LEU A 65 10.51 15.54 -5.70
C LEU A 65 11.69 16.21 -4.97
N TYR A 66 12.10 15.63 -3.86
CA TYR A 66 13.21 16.16 -3.05
C TYR A 66 14.53 16.22 -3.83
N LYS A 67 14.83 15.18 -4.61
CA LYS A 67 16.10 15.04 -5.33
C LYS A 67 16.12 15.80 -6.65
N TYR A 68 15.05 15.73 -7.43
CA TYR A 68 15.05 16.13 -8.83
C TYR A 68 14.19 17.36 -9.15
N GLU A 69 13.19 17.71 -8.31
CA GLU A 69 12.25 18.78 -8.63
C GLU A 69 12.45 20.00 -7.72
N LYS A 70 13.26 20.96 -8.19
CA LYS A 70 13.64 22.14 -7.39
C LYS A 70 12.56 23.22 -7.31
N THR A 71 11.53 23.15 -8.14
CA THR A 71 10.39 24.09 -8.12
C THR A 71 9.36 23.74 -7.05
N VAL A 72 9.39 22.50 -6.56
CA VAL A 72 8.50 21.96 -5.54
C VAL A 72 9.19 21.88 -4.18
N ILE A 73 8.45 22.17 -3.12
CA ILE A 73 8.87 21.99 -1.72
C ILE A 73 8.06 20.81 -1.16
N PRO A 74 8.59 19.59 -1.18
CA PRO A 74 7.92 18.44 -0.61
C PRO A 74 8.00 18.45 0.91
N ILE A 75 6.88 18.17 1.58
CA ILE A 75 6.74 18.20 3.03
C ILE A 75 6.02 16.93 3.46
N TRP A 76 6.66 16.13 4.30
CA TRP A 76 6.05 14.93 4.86
C TRP A 76 5.23 15.25 6.10
N ILE A 77 3.98 14.79 6.14
CA ILE A 77 3.08 14.96 7.29
C ILE A 77 2.73 13.57 7.84
N SER A 78 2.95 13.39 9.14
CA SER A 78 2.63 12.13 9.82
C SER A 78 1.92 12.36 11.16
N SER A 79 1.19 11.34 11.59
CA SER A 79 0.64 11.24 12.95
C SER A 79 1.61 10.58 13.95
N ASN A 80 2.70 9.98 13.47
CA ASN A 80 3.69 9.29 14.27
C ASN A 80 4.89 10.20 14.56
N LYS A 81 5.05 10.59 15.84
CA LYS A 81 6.13 11.48 16.28
C LYS A 81 7.52 10.82 16.19
N SER A 82 7.61 9.52 16.46
CA SER A 82 8.88 8.78 16.38
C SER A 82 9.37 8.70 14.95
N GLU A 83 8.48 8.42 13.99
CA GLU A 83 8.79 8.45 12.57
C GLU A 83 9.35 9.82 12.13
N ILE A 84 8.72 10.91 12.59
CA ILE A 84 9.15 12.27 12.24
C ILE A 84 10.58 12.56 12.71
N LEU A 85 10.95 12.11 13.91
CA LEU A 85 12.31 12.28 14.43
C LEU A 85 13.31 11.57 13.53
N LEU A 86 13.06 10.29 13.20
CA LEU A 86 13.92 9.50 12.32
C LEU A 86 14.03 10.10 10.90
N LEU A 87 12.92 10.62 10.36
CA LEU A 87 12.93 11.24 9.04
C LEU A 87 13.73 12.55 9.02
N ARG A 88 13.63 13.35 10.09
CA ARG A 88 14.40 14.60 10.23
C ARG A 88 15.91 14.36 10.36
N GLU A 89 16.31 13.31 11.09
CA GLU A 89 17.71 12.89 11.16
C GLU A 89 18.30 12.56 9.77
N LYS A 90 17.43 12.08 8.85
CA LYS A 90 17.77 11.83 7.45
C LYS A 90 17.60 13.06 6.54
N GLY A 91 17.40 14.26 7.09
CA GLY A 91 17.24 15.50 6.33
C GLY A 91 15.88 15.67 5.64
N ILE A 92 14.89 14.85 5.96
CA ILE A 92 13.54 14.92 5.37
C ILE A 92 12.71 16.01 6.08
N ASN A 93 12.05 16.89 5.31
CA ASN A 93 11.12 17.88 5.83
C ASN A 93 9.84 17.22 6.35
N ALA A 94 9.86 16.74 7.60
CA ALA A 94 8.76 16.00 8.20
C ALA A 94 8.17 16.73 9.42
N TYR A 95 6.83 16.74 9.54
CA TYR A 95 6.13 17.41 10.64
C TYR A 95 4.95 16.59 11.16
N TYR A 96 4.76 16.68 12.50
CA TYR A 96 3.58 16.13 13.14
C TYR A 96 2.35 16.94 12.74
N ARG A 97 1.29 16.26 12.28
CA ARG A 97 0.10 16.87 11.68
C ARG A 97 -0.60 17.93 12.54
N TRP A 98 -0.44 17.88 13.88
CA TRP A 98 -1.04 18.82 14.84
C TRP A 98 -0.02 19.77 15.48
N SER A 99 1.24 19.77 15.06
CA SER A 99 2.19 20.81 15.48
C SER A 99 1.90 22.12 14.74
N LEU A 100 2.35 23.24 15.29
CA LEU A 100 2.17 24.55 14.65
C LEU A 100 2.74 24.57 13.24
N TYR A 101 3.94 24.04 13.03
CA TYR A 101 4.54 23.93 11.69
C TYR A 101 3.80 22.95 10.79
N GLY A 102 3.32 21.81 11.32
CA GLY A 102 2.52 20.85 10.58
C GLY A 102 1.20 21.49 10.09
N LEU A 103 0.49 22.19 10.97
CA LEU A 103 -0.72 22.94 10.62
C LEU A 103 -0.43 24.05 9.61
N TYR A 104 0.66 24.83 9.81
CA TYR A 104 1.07 25.87 8.86
C TYR A 104 1.29 25.29 7.46
N HIS A 105 2.07 24.19 7.37
CA HIS A 105 2.34 23.58 6.07
C HIS A 105 1.09 22.99 5.43
N CYS A 106 0.24 22.31 6.20
CA CYS A 106 -1.02 21.80 5.72
C CYS A 106 -1.94 22.94 5.23
N LEU A 107 -2.14 24.00 5.99
CA LEU A 107 -3.02 25.11 5.62
C LEU A 107 -2.55 25.88 4.38
N THR A 108 -1.24 25.99 4.18
CA THR A 108 -0.65 26.80 3.09
C THR A 108 -0.23 26.00 1.86
N SER A 109 -0.32 24.66 1.86
CA SER A 109 -0.01 23.81 0.70
C SER A 109 -1.23 23.64 -0.21
N TYR A 110 -1.02 23.75 -1.53
CA TYR A 110 -2.08 23.54 -2.50
C TYR A 110 -2.30 22.06 -2.79
N TYR A 111 -1.23 21.27 -2.94
CA TYR A 111 -1.32 19.84 -3.26
C TYR A 111 -1.25 18.98 -2.01
N TYR A 112 -2.21 18.09 -1.87
CA TYR A 112 -2.30 17.05 -0.85
C TYR A 112 -2.17 15.70 -1.54
N ILE A 113 -1.08 14.98 -1.29
CA ILE A 113 -0.76 13.71 -1.96
C ILE A 113 -0.73 12.59 -0.93
N PHE A 114 -1.56 11.58 -1.12
CA PHE A 114 -1.78 10.52 -0.15
C PHE A 114 -2.06 9.16 -0.84
N SER A 115 -1.97 8.06 -0.08
CA SER A 115 -2.19 6.70 -0.60
C SER A 115 -3.53 6.07 -0.21
N SER A 116 -4.30 6.65 0.71
CA SER A 116 -5.64 6.16 1.07
C SER A 116 -6.68 7.28 1.04
N HIS A 117 -6.61 8.16 2.04
CA HIS A 117 -7.56 9.26 2.23
C HIS A 117 -6.85 10.53 2.66
N LEU A 118 -7.54 11.66 2.55
CA LEU A 118 -7.04 12.95 3.06
C LEU A 118 -6.67 12.92 4.55
N SER A 119 -7.22 11.99 5.33
CA SER A 119 -6.84 11.74 6.71
C SER A 119 -5.43 11.17 6.88
N ASP A 120 -4.78 10.70 5.83
CA ASP A 120 -3.36 10.31 5.86
C ASP A 120 -2.49 11.52 6.21
N ILE A 121 -2.87 12.69 5.71
CA ILE A 121 -2.24 13.98 6.00
C ILE A 121 -2.98 14.66 7.15
N ASN A 122 -3.97 15.46 6.83
CA ASN A 122 -4.89 16.10 7.77
C ASN A 122 -6.14 16.60 7.03
N TYR A 123 -7.24 15.86 7.14
CA TYR A 123 -8.50 16.22 6.50
C TYR A 123 -8.99 17.62 6.89
N TRP A 124 -8.83 18.01 8.16
CA TRP A 124 -9.37 19.25 8.69
C TRP A 124 -8.70 20.52 8.16
N THR A 125 -7.55 20.38 7.52
CA THR A 125 -6.82 21.49 6.90
C THR A 125 -6.90 21.48 5.38
N SER A 126 -7.72 20.58 4.79
CA SER A 126 -7.73 20.32 3.34
C SER A 126 -8.70 21.18 2.52
N GLY A 127 -9.39 22.16 3.13
CA GLY A 127 -10.27 23.06 2.39
C GLY A 127 -9.53 23.82 1.29
N GLY A 128 -10.03 23.76 0.06
CA GLY A 128 -9.41 24.41 -1.11
C GLY A 128 -8.10 23.80 -1.61
N CYS A 129 -7.68 22.63 -1.11
CA CYS A 129 -6.54 21.92 -1.66
C CYS A 129 -6.91 21.12 -2.92
N PHE A 130 -5.92 20.83 -3.76
CA PHE A 130 -5.99 19.85 -4.84
C PHE A 130 -5.53 18.50 -4.30
N ALA A 131 -6.46 17.54 -4.21
CA ALA A 131 -6.30 16.25 -3.58
C ALA A 131 -5.88 15.18 -4.60
N VAL A 132 -4.68 14.62 -4.46
CA VAL A 132 -4.13 13.58 -5.32
C VAL A 132 -4.04 12.27 -4.55
N ASN A 133 -4.81 11.27 -4.95
CA ASN A 133 -4.74 9.93 -4.38
C ASN A 133 -3.87 9.03 -5.26
N LEU A 134 -2.74 8.57 -4.74
CA LEU A 134 -1.85 7.65 -5.44
C LEU A 134 -2.26 6.18 -5.26
N TRP A 135 -3.19 5.92 -4.36
CA TRP A 135 -3.60 4.59 -3.95
C TRP A 135 -2.42 3.69 -3.55
N HIS A 136 -2.69 2.46 -3.16
CA HIS A 136 -1.67 1.57 -2.59
C HIS A 136 -1.72 0.14 -3.13
N GLY A 137 -2.32 -0.07 -4.29
CA GLY A 137 -2.31 -1.36 -4.98
C GLY A 137 -3.45 -1.58 -5.95
N VAL A 138 -3.21 -2.38 -6.95
CA VAL A 138 -4.22 -2.96 -7.83
C VAL A 138 -4.63 -4.32 -7.28
N GLY A 139 -5.80 -4.84 -7.64
CA GLY A 139 -6.20 -6.14 -7.14
C GLY A 139 -7.66 -6.49 -7.44
N ILE A 140 -8.06 -7.68 -7.01
CA ILE A 140 -9.38 -8.25 -7.28
C ILE A 140 -10.43 -7.94 -6.21
N LYS A 141 -10.05 -7.31 -5.10
CA LYS A 141 -10.97 -7.09 -3.97
C LYS A 141 -11.94 -5.95 -4.26
N LYS A 142 -13.17 -6.08 -3.78
CA LYS A 142 -14.04 -4.93 -3.62
C LYS A 142 -13.50 -4.05 -2.51
N ILE A 143 -13.41 -2.77 -2.78
CA ILE A 143 -12.86 -1.77 -1.88
C ILE A 143 -13.81 -0.58 -1.75
N GLU A 144 -13.66 0.18 -0.69
CA GLU A 144 -14.38 1.43 -0.46
C GLU A 144 -15.92 1.27 -0.56
N PHE A 145 -16.57 2.07 -1.37
CA PHE A 145 -18.04 2.05 -1.54
C PHE A 145 -18.57 0.80 -2.27
N ALA A 146 -17.70 -0.04 -2.83
CA ALA A 146 -18.08 -1.30 -3.45
C ALA A 146 -18.07 -2.48 -2.47
N THR A 147 -17.51 -2.31 -1.26
CA THR A 147 -17.40 -3.35 -0.25
C THR A 147 -18.78 -3.74 0.29
N THR A 148 -19.11 -5.04 0.31
CA THR A 148 -20.38 -5.55 0.81
C THR A 148 -20.25 -6.41 2.07
N VAL A 149 -19.03 -6.88 2.40
CA VAL A 149 -18.72 -7.70 3.59
C VAL A 149 -17.76 -6.97 4.53
N GLY A 150 -17.71 -7.45 5.77
CA GLY A 150 -16.77 -6.94 6.77
C GLY A 150 -17.17 -5.57 7.36
N ILE A 151 -16.23 -4.99 8.10
CA ILE A 151 -16.43 -3.73 8.82
C ILE A 151 -16.57 -2.55 7.86
N ASP A 152 -15.79 -2.55 6.79
CA ASP A 152 -15.78 -1.47 5.81
C ASP A 152 -17.15 -1.27 5.15
N SER A 153 -17.90 -2.35 4.91
CA SER A 153 -19.25 -2.26 4.35
C SER A 153 -20.21 -1.38 5.16
N LYS A 154 -19.95 -1.19 6.46
CA LYS A 154 -20.77 -0.36 7.36
C LYS A 154 -20.35 1.11 7.36
N ILE A 155 -19.08 1.37 7.17
CA ILE A 155 -18.49 2.72 7.20
C ILE A 155 -18.80 3.47 5.91
N TYR A 156 -18.80 2.76 4.77
CA TYR A 156 -19.03 3.36 3.45
C TYR A 156 -20.52 3.55 3.10
N VAL A 157 -21.46 3.21 4.01
CA VAL A 157 -22.89 3.54 3.81
C VAL A 157 -23.08 5.05 3.77
N LYS A 158 -23.77 5.55 2.72
CA LYS A 158 -24.07 6.96 2.53
C LYS A 158 -25.23 7.43 3.42
N ASN A 159 -24.99 7.57 4.71
CA ASN A 159 -25.94 8.18 5.64
C ASN A 159 -25.33 9.42 6.30
N ILE A 160 -26.16 10.23 6.96
CA ILE A 160 -25.73 11.49 7.58
C ILE A 160 -24.73 11.26 8.71
N PHE A 161 -24.87 10.17 9.47
CA PHE A 161 -23.98 9.84 10.59
C PHE A 161 -22.59 9.51 10.09
N ASN A 162 -22.45 8.65 9.06
CA ASN A 162 -21.17 8.32 8.49
C ASN A 162 -20.48 9.54 7.85
N ARG A 163 -21.25 10.42 7.21
CA ARG A 163 -20.73 11.67 6.65
C ARG A 163 -20.19 12.62 7.72
N ILE A 164 -20.83 12.69 8.89
CA ILE A 164 -20.35 13.49 10.02
C ILE A 164 -19.16 12.82 10.71
N LEU A 165 -19.24 11.51 10.96
CA LEU A 165 -18.22 10.79 11.72
C LEU A 165 -16.94 10.49 10.90
N PHE A 166 -17.08 10.30 9.58
CA PHE A 166 -16.00 9.90 8.67
C PHE A 166 -15.98 10.79 7.41
N PRO A 167 -15.96 12.12 7.54
CA PRO A 167 -16.14 13.03 6.40
C PRO A 167 -15.05 12.86 5.34
N TYR A 168 -13.85 12.45 5.72
CA TYR A 168 -12.73 12.21 4.81
C TYR A 168 -12.97 11.08 3.81
N LEU A 169 -13.84 10.10 4.12
CA LEU A 169 -14.21 9.02 3.19
C LEU A 169 -15.10 9.51 2.05
N PHE A 170 -15.84 10.60 2.27
CA PHE A 170 -16.80 11.16 1.32
C PHE A 170 -16.20 12.29 0.48
N ARG A 171 -15.02 12.81 0.83
CA ARG A 171 -14.29 13.80 0.02
C ARG A 171 -13.57 13.08 -1.12
N LYS A 172 -14.01 13.34 -2.35
CA LYS A 172 -13.44 12.75 -3.56
C LYS A 172 -12.10 13.41 -3.89
N PRO A 173 -11.09 12.65 -4.38
CA PRO A 173 -9.87 13.23 -4.90
C PRO A 173 -10.14 14.01 -6.19
N ASP A 174 -9.27 14.96 -6.47
CA ASP A 174 -9.28 15.74 -7.71
C ASP A 174 -8.52 14.99 -8.81
N LEU A 175 -7.50 14.21 -8.44
CA LEU A 175 -6.75 13.28 -9.28
C LEU A 175 -6.59 11.94 -8.56
N PHE A 176 -6.78 10.83 -9.27
CA PHE A 176 -6.58 9.47 -8.78
C PHE A 176 -5.60 8.72 -9.68
N LEU A 177 -4.54 8.16 -9.10
CA LEU A 177 -3.58 7.36 -9.86
C LEU A 177 -4.13 5.95 -10.09
N SER A 178 -4.19 5.56 -11.34
CA SER A 178 -4.60 4.24 -11.81
C SER A 178 -3.52 3.64 -12.70
N THR A 179 -3.64 2.38 -13.07
CA THR A 179 -2.59 1.66 -13.81
C THR A 179 -3.03 1.21 -15.21
N SER A 180 -4.33 1.15 -15.45
CA SER A 180 -4.90 0.78 -16.75
C SER A 180 -6.34 1.29 -16.86
N VAL A 181 -6.90 1.23 -18.06
CA VAL A 181 -8.33 1.55 -18.29
C VAL A 181 -9.23 0.60 -17.50
N PHE A 182 -8.88 -0.68 -17.42
CA PHE A 182 -9.59 -1.68 -16.63
C PHE A 182 -9.64 -1.29 -15.14
N MET A 183 -8.49 -0.94 -14.58
CA MET A 183 -8.41 -0.50 -13.17
C MET A 183 -9.06 0.86 -12.95
N SER A 184 -9.02 1.77 -13.92
CA SER A 184 -9.74 3.05 -13.83
C SER A 184 -11.25 2.85 -13.76
N MET A 185 -11.81 1.92 -14.52
CA MET A 185 -13.24 1.57 -14.41
C MET A 185 -13.57 0.97 -13.05
N HIS A 186 -12.70 0.12 -12.51
CA HIS A 186 -12.86 -0.45 -11.17
C HIS A 186 -12.80 0.63 -10.08
N PHE A 187 -11.75 1.46 -10.09
CA PHE A 187 -11.58 2.52 -9.10
C PHE A 187 -12.67 3.60 -9.19
N SER A 188 -13.09 3.96 -10.41
CA SER A 188 -14.21 4.88 -10.60
C SER A 188 -15.48 4.41 -9.88
N LYS A 189 -15.81 3.12 -9.97
CA LYS A 189 -16.94 2.51 -9.24
C LYS A 189 -16.69 2.48 -7.73
N CYS A 190 -15.53 2.01 -7.30
CA CYS A 190 -15.21 1.85 -5.89
C CYS A 190 -15.16 3.17 -5.13
N PHE A 191 -14.55 4.19 -5.70
CA PHE A 191 -14.44 5.53 -5.11
C PHE A 191 -15.59 6.46 -5.48
N GLN A 192 -16.45 6.03 -6.42
CA GLN A 192 -17.55 6.85 -6.97
C GLN A 192 -17.06 8.21 -7.47
N ILE A 193 -16.01 8.18 -8.26
CA ILE A 193 -15.39 9.33 -8.93
C ILE A 193 -15.60 9.23 -10.43
N ASP A 194 -15.53 10.36 -11.12
CA ASP A 194 -15.51 10.38 -12.58
C ASP A 194 -14.24 9.68 -13.08
N ILE A 195 -14.37 8.79 -14.06
CA ILE A 195 -13.24 8.06 -14.64
C ILE A 195 -12.19 8.99 -15.25
N ARG A 196 -12.59 10.17 -15.72
CA ARG A 196 -11.70 11.22 -16.23
C ARG A 196 -10.72 11.76 -15.18
N LYS A 197 -10.98 11.53 -13.89
CA LYS A 197 -10.06 11.85 -12.79
C LYS A 197 -9.02 10.75 -12.55
N CYS A 198 -9.15 9.60 -13.21
CA CYS A 198 -8.19 8.51 -13.13
C CYS A 198 -7.09 8.72 -14.16
N LEU A 199 -5.86 8.91 -13.68
CA LEU A 199 -4.67 8.98 -14.52
C LEU A 199 -4.04 7.59 -14.62
N ASN A 200 -3.98 7.02 -15.82
CA ASN A 200 -3.32 5.75 -16.07
C ASN A 200 -1.82 5.95 -16.17
N LEU A 201 -1.09 5.46 -15.17
CA LEU A 201 0.36 5.57 -15.08
C LEU A 201 0.89 4.48 -14.13
N GLY A 202 2.13 4.05 -14.30
CA GLY A 202 2.77 3.12 -13.36
C GLY A 202 2.87 3.69 -11.95
N TYR A 203 2.86 2.80 -10.96
CA TYR A 203 3.05 3.22 -9.57
C TYR A 203 4.49 3.65 -9.29
N PRO A 204 4.71 4.79 -8.60
CA PRO A 204 6.04 5.25 -8.19
C PRO A 204 6.91 4.19 -7.51
N ARG A 205 6.32 3.34 -6.65
CA ARG A 205 7.04 2.29 -5.94
C ARG A 205 7.57 1.17 -6.85
N CYS A 206 6.88 0.94 -7.99
CA CYS A 206 7.27 -0.10 -8.94
C CYS A 206 8.40 0.35 -9.91
N GLU A 207 8.78 1.64 -9.91
CA GLU A 207 9.91 2.11 -10.75
C GLU A 207 11.21 1.34 -10.46
N LEU A 208 11.43 0.91 -9.22
CA LEU A 208 12.62 0.15 -8.84
C LEU A 208 12.75 -1.16 -9.62
N PHE A 209 11.65 -1.77 -10.04
CA PHE A 209 11.63 -3.03 -10.76
C PHE A 209 12.30 -2.95 -12.15
N PHE A 210 12.42 -1.75 -12.68
CA PHE A 210 13.00 -1.46 -13.99
C PHE A 210 14.42 -0.91 -13.92
N LEU A 211 15.00 -0.84 -12.72
CA LEU A 211 16.39 -0.45 -12.51
C LEU A 211 17.29 -1.69 -12.51
N ASN A 212 18.54 -1.51 -12.91
CA ASN A 212 19.54 -2.57 -12.72
C ASN A 212 19.91 -2.72 -11.23
N ALA A 213 20.45 -3.88 -10.87
CA ALA A 213 20.76 -4.21 -9.48
C ALA A 213 21.69 -3.18 -8.81
N ASN A 214 22.67 -2.62 -9.54
CA ASN A 214 23.61 -1.62 -8.98
C ASN A 214 22.88 -0.32 -8.61
N LEU A 215 21.91 0.11 -9.44
CA LEU A 215 21.11 1.31 -9.15
C LEU A 215 20.17 1.08 -7.97
N ILE A 216 19.59 -0.12 -7.85
CA ILE A 216 18.77 -0.48 -6.68
C ILE A 216 19.63 -0.51 -5.41
N LYS A 217 20.82 -1.11 -5.44
CA LYS A 217 21.74 -1.12 -4.29
C LYS A 217 22.11 0.30 -3.85
N LYS A 218 22.46 1.17 -4.80
CA LYS A 218 22.74 2.58 -4.52
C LYS A 218 21.54 3.30 -3.91
N TYR A 219 20.33 3.02 -4.41
CA TYR A 219 19.09 3.53 -3.84
C TYR A 219 18.92 3.07 -2.39
N VAL A 220 19.14 1.78 -2.11
CA VAL A 220 19.03 1.21 -0.76
C VAL A 220 20.05 1.84 0.19
N GLU A 221 21.30 1.96 -0.21
CA GLU A 221 22.35 2.61 0.59
C GLU A 221 22.02 4.07 0.94
N GLU A 222 21.43 4.81 -0.02
CA GLU A 222 21.10 6.23 0.16
C GLU A 222 19.83 6.43 1.02
N TYR A 223 18.86 5.52 0.93
CA TYR A 223 17.50 5.81 1.42
C TYR A 223 16.92 4.82 2.40
N GLU A 224 17.34 3.58 2.41
CA GLU A 224 16.73 2.57 3.26
C GLU A 224 17.51 2.39 4.59
N PRO A 225 16.90 1.76 5.60
CA PRO A 225 17.62 1.36 6.81
C PRO A 225 18.76 0.38 6.48
N GLN A 226 19.84 0.42 7.26
CA GLN A 226 20.99 -0.49 7.07
C GLN A 226 20.61 -1.98 7.08
N GLY A 227 19.54 -2.35 7.80
CA GLY A 227 19.00 -3.72 7.79
C GLY A 227 18.58 -4.20 6.41
N VAL A 228 18.01 -3.33 5.57
CA VAL A 228 17.64 -3.69 4.19
C VAL A 228 18.87 -3.96 3.32
N ASN A 229 19.93 -3.17 3.49
CA ASN A 229 21.18 -3.38 2.77
C ASN A 229 21.85 -4.71 3.17
N ARG A 230 21.86 -5.05 4.47
CA ARG A 230 22.34 -6.36 4.95
C ARG A 230 21.53 -7.50 4.37
N LEU A 231 20.20 -7.39 4.41
CA LEU A 231 19.29 -8.40 3.86
C LEU A 231 19.55 -8.66 2.37
N ILE A 232 19.78 -7.59 1.56
CA ILE A 232 20.09 -7.77 0.13
C ILE A 232 21.43 -8.48 -0.06
N LYS A 233 22.41 -8.26 0.83
CA LYS A 233 23.68 -9.03 0.81
C LYS A 233 23.44 -10.49 1.17
N ASP A 234 22.68 -10.75 2.24
CA ASP A 234 22.32 -12.12 2.65
C ASP A 234 21.61 -12.86 1.50
N ILE A 235 20.64 -12.22 0.84
CA ILE A 235 19.95 -12.79 -0.33
C ILE A 235 20.93 -13.26 -1.41
N GLN A 236 22.02 -12.53 -1.63
CA GLN A 236 23.00 -12.82 -2.67
C GLN A 236 23.99 -13.96 -2.32
N GLU A 237 23.96 -14.44 -1.08
CA GLU A 237 24.75 -15.59 -0.62
C GLU A 237 24.06 -16.93 -0.93
N PHE A 238 22.76 -16.92 -1.26
CA PHE A 238 21.96 -18.10 -1.58
C PHE A 238 21.73 -18.26 -3.08
N SER A 239 21.55 -19.50 -3.51
CA SER A 239 21.28 -19.83 -4.91
C SER A 239 19.96 -19.24 -5.41
N HIS A 240 18.92 -19.30 -4.58
CA HIS A 240 17.60 -18.71 -4.86
C HIS A 240 16.94 -18.16 -3.60
N THR A 241 16.06 -17.17 -3.79
CA THR A 241 15.31 -16.54 -2.70
C THR A 241 13.83 -16.56 -2.97
N ILE A 242 13.10 -17.16 -2.05
CA ILE A 242 11.64 -17.20 -2.02
C ILE A 242 11.14 -16.12 -1.07
N ILE A 243 10.12 -15.37 -1.46
CA ILE A 243 9.43 -14.44 -0.54
C ILE A 243 7.97 -14.85 -0.38
N TYR A 244 7.51 -15.01 0.87
CA TYR A 244 6.12 -15.27 1.19
C TYR A 244 5.46 -14.04 1.79
N MET A 245 4.41 -13.57 1.13
CA MET A 245 3.66 -12.36 1.50
C MET A 245 2.16 -12.63 1.54
N PRO A 246 1.65 -13.19 2.65
CA PRO A 246 0.23 -13.46 2.81
C PRO A 246 -0.60 -12.21 3.04
N THR A 247 -1.88 -12.26 2.68
CA THR A 247 -2.88 -11.25 3.01
C THR A 247 -3.21 -11.27 4.51
N PHE A 248 -3.51 -10.10 5.07
CA PHE A 248 -4.07 -9.96 6.41
C PHE A 248 -5.46 -10.60 6.52
N ARG A 249 -5.75 -11.21 7.68
CA ARG A 249 -7.06 -11.79 8.03
C ARG A 249 -7.78 -10.88 9.00
N ASP A 250 -8.96 -10.37 8.60
CA ASP A 250 -9.76 -9.43 9.42
C ASP A 250 -10.33 -10.13 10.68
N ASP A 251 -10.41 -11.45 10.72
CA ASP A 251 -10.85 -12.24 11.88
C ASP A 251 -9.78 -12.39 12.96
N GLN A 252 -8.59 -11.83 12.75
CA GLN A 252 -7.44 -11.90 13.67
C GLN A 252 -7.02 -13.34 14.03
N SER A 253 -7.34 -14.34 13.20
CA SER A 253 -6.85 -15.71 13.38
C SER A 253 -5.32 -15.73 13.37
N ASP A 254 -4.73 -16.60 14.21
CA ASP A 254 -3.28 -16.81 14.19
C ASP A 254 -2.90 -17.46 12.87
N PHE A 255 -2.26 -16.65 12.04
CA PHE A 255 -1.85 -17.08 10.70
C PHE A 255 -0.87 -18.25 10.73
N MET A 256 0.05 -18.28 11.71
CA MET A 256 1.07 -19.32 11.81
C MET A 256 0.45 -20.72 12.04
N LEU A 257 -0.57 -20.77 12.89
CA LEU A 257 -1.32 -22.01 13.14
C LEU A 257 -2.22 -22.37 11.96
N ALA A 258 -2.94 -21.37 11.42
CA ALA A 258 -3.92 -21.60 10.36
C ALA A 258 -3.30 -22.05 9.03
N SER A 259 -2.09 -21.63 8.71
CA SER A 259 -1.38 -22.00 7.49
C SER A 259 -0.89 -23.44 7.47
N GLY A 260 -0.79 -24.09 8.63
CA GLY A 260 -0.27 -25.46 8.77
C GLY A 260 1.20 -25.64 8.39
N ILE A 261 1.96 -24.55 8.24
CA ILE A 261 3.38 -24.60 7.84
C ILE A 261 4.20 -25.25 8.95
N ASN A 262 4.90 -26.35 8.62
CA ASN A 262 5.94 -26.90 9.46
C ASN A 262 7.28 -26.21 9.15
N TRP A 263 7.68 -25.29 10.01
CA TRP A 263 8.84 -24.43 9.81
C TRP A 263 10.17 -25.18 9.86
N ASP A 264 10.28 -26.23 10.68
CA ASP A 264 11.48 -27.06 10.77
C ASP A 264 11.67 -27.86 9.47
N LEU A 265 10.60 -28.51 8.99
CA LEU A 265 10.63 -29.24 7.73
C LEU A 265 10.94 -28.33 6.54
N LEU A 266 10.36 -27.11 6.52
CA LEU A 266 10.65 -26.12 5.49
C LEU A 266 12.12 -25.70 5.54
N ASN A 267 12.68 -25.44 6.73
CA ASN A 267 14.08 -25.05 6.86
C ASN A 267 15.03 -26.15 6.39
N ASP A 268 14.80 -27.42 6.78
CA ASP A 268 15.58 -28.57 6.33
C ASP A 268 15.56 -28.75 4.80
N PHE A 269 14.41 -28.45 4.18
CA PHE A 269 14.26 -28.48 2.74
C PHE A 269 15.09 -27.37 2.06
N LEU A 270 15.02 -26.14 2.59
CA LEU A 270 15.73 -24.97 2.06
C LEU A 270 17.24 -25.11 2.20
N GLU A 271 17.73 -25.66 3.32
CA GLU A 271 19.16 -25.94 3.54
C GLU A 271 19.75 -26.89 2.46
N LYS A 272 19.03 -27.95 2.14
CA LYS A 272 19.47 -28.93 1.12
C LYS A 272 19.56 -28.32 -0.29
N ARG A 273 18.86 -27.22 -0.53
CA ARG A 273 18.76 -26.57 -1.85
C ARG A 273 19.53 -25.26 -1.93
N ASP A 274 20.17 -24.84 -0.82
CA ASP A 274 20.84 -23.54 -0.71
C ASP A 274 19.89 -22.38 -1.06
N GLU A 275 18.66 -22.43 -0.55
CA GLU A 275 17.61 -21.44 -0.80
C GLU A 275 17.30 -20.65 0.46
N LEU A 276 17.00 -19.34 0.30
CA LEU A 276 16.56 -18.44 1.37
C LEU A 276 15.05 -18.21 1.29
N PHE A 277 14.38 -18.27 2.44
CA PHE A 277 12.95 -17.97 2.56
C PHE A 277 12.73 -16.69 3.37
N LEU A 278 12.16 -15.69 2.75
CA LEU A 278 11.77 -14.43 3.38
C LEU A 278 10.28 -14.46 3.72
N PHE A 279 9.94 -14.23 4.97
CA PHE A 279 8.56 -14.19 5.40
C PHE A 279 8.17 -12.78 5.81
N LYS A 280 7.25 -12.16 5.07
CA LYS A 280 6.80 -10.80 5.29
C LYS A 280 5.32 -10.75 5.61
N LEU A 281 5.00 -10.54 6.85
CA LEU A 281 3.61 -10.35 7.31
C LEU A 281 3.12 -8.92 7.13
N HIS A 282 1.82 -8.79 6.96
CA HIS A 282 1.16 -7.49 7.03
C HIS A 282 1.31 -6.89 8.46
N PRO A 283 1.51 -5.58 8.61
CA PRO A 283 1.69 -4.95 9.94
C PRO A 283 0.59 -5.24 10.96
N ALA A 284 -0.63 -5.48 10.51
CA ALA A 284 -1.77 -5.79 11.37
C ALA A 284 -1.92 -7.27 11.74
N THR A 285 -1.11 -8.18 11.17
CA THR A 285 -1.24 -9.63 11.43
C THR A 285 -0.80 -9.98 12.85
N VAL A 286 -1.63 -10.75 13.54
CA VAL A 286 -1.29 -11.34 14.84
C VAL A 286 -0.49 -12.63 14.60
N VAL A 287 0.60 -12.79 15.29
CA VAL A 287 1.51 -13.96 15.20
C VAL A 287 1.89 -14.42 16.58
N SER A 288 1.77 -15.70 16.86
CA SER A 288 2.43 -16.33 17.98
C SER A 288 3.96 -16.27 17.78
N ASN A 289 4.71 -15.97 18.83
CA ASN A 289 6.16 -15.87 18.75
C ASN A 289 6.78 -17.14 18.20
N VAL A 290 7.45 -17.05 17.05
CA VAL A 290 8.35 -18.09 16.58
C VAL A 290 9.68 -17.87 17.32
N SER A 291 9.93 -18.71 18.31
CA SER A 291 11.16 -18.63 19.13
C SER A 291 12.38 -19.29 18.48
N SER A 292 12.18 -19.96 17.35
CA SER A 292 13.27 -20.70 16.66
C SER A 292 14.07 -19.76 15.76
N ILE A 293 15.40 -19.90 15.81
CA ILE A 293 16.32 -19.28 14.86
C ILE A 293 16.56 -20.30 13.76
N PHE A 294 16.17 -19.95 12.54
CA PHE A 294 16.37 -20.79 11.36
C PHE A 294 17.57 -20.29 10.54
N SER A 295 18.30 -21.23 9.93
CA SER A 295 19.44 -20.92 9.06
C SER A 295 19.01 -20.25 7.75
N ASN A 296 17.92 -20.76 7.13
CA ASN A 296 17.47 -20.38 5.79
C ASN A 296 16.12 -19.66 5.77
N ILE A 297 15.56 -19.29 6.93
CA ILE A 297 14.32 -18.52 7.01
C ILE A 297 14.57 -17.17 7.71
N ARG A 298 14.07 -16.08 7.15
CA ARG A 298 14.11 -14.74 7.75
C ARG A 298 12.70 -14.16 7.86
N PHE A 299 12.31 -13.84 9.08
CA PHE A 299 11.08 -13.09 9.36
C PHE A 299 11.38 -11.59 9.26
N LEU A 300 10.79 -10.93 8.27
CA LEU A 300 11.03 -9.51 8.04
C LEU A 300 10.19 -8.67 9.01
N ASP A 301 10.82 -7.64 9.56
CA ASP A 301 10.10 -6.66 10.40
C ASP A 301 8.92 -6.04 9.65
N LYS A 302 7.83 -5.77 10.38
CA LYS A 302 6.59 -5.25 9.81
C LYS A 302 6.77 -3.92 9.08
N ASP A 303 7.74 -3.11 9.50
CA ASP A 303 8.00 -1.77 8.96
C ASP A 303 8.98 -1.76 7.77
N VAL A 304 9.54 -2.93 7.41
CA VAL A 304 10.44 -3.05 6.24
C VAL A 304 9.65 -2.81 4.96
N ASP A 305 10.11 -1.86 4.14
CA ASP A 305 9.63 -1.68 2.77
C ASP A 305 10.23 -2.78 1.88
N VAL A 306 9.37 -3.61 1.31
CA VAL A 306 9.82 -4.78 0.51
C VAL A 306 10.13 -4.42 -0.95
N TYR A 307 9.67 -3.30 -1.46
CA TYR A 307 9.83 -2.96 -2.88
C TYR A 307 11.30 -2.92 -3.35
N PRO A 308 12.26 -2.44 -2.54
CA PRO A 308 13.68 -2.54 -2.90
C PRO A 308 14.26 -3.98 -2.84
N ILE A 309 13.56 -4.90 -2.17
CA ILE A 309 13.98 -6.30 -1.97
C ILE A 309 13.45 -7.20 -3.08
N LEU A 310 12.20 -6.99 -3.51
CA LEU A 310 11.51 -7.83 -4.50
C LEU A 310 12.31 -8.10 -5.78
N PRO A 311 13.05 -7.14 -6.36
CA PRO A 311 13.87 -7.42 -7.54
C PRO A 311 14.96 -8.49 -7.34
N PHE A 312 15.35 -8.74 -6.08
CA PHE A 312 16.37 -9.73 -5.73
C PHE A 312 15.79 -11.10 -5.32
N THR A 313 14.47 -11.24 -5.25
CA THR A 313 13.81 -12.54 -5.00
C THR A 313 13.50 -13.26 -6.31
N ASP A 314 13.37 -14.58 -6.29
CA ASP A 314 13.17 -15.41 -7.48
C ASP A 314 11.78 -16.00 -7.57
N LEU A 315 11.09 -16.14 -6.44
CA LEU A 315 9.75 -16.69 -6.34
C LEU A 315 8.93 -15.94 -5.30
N LEU A 316 7.71 -15.55 -5.67
CA LEU A 316 6.71 -15.05 -4.73
C LEU A 316 5.76 -16.18 -4.35
N ILE A 317 5.55 -16.39 -3.05
CA ILE A 317 4.38 -17.11 -2.53
C ILE A 317 3.41 -16.07 -1.99
N THR A 318 2.14 -16.15 -2.37
CA THR A 318 1.09 -15.24 -1.87
C THR A 318 -0.29 -15.90 -1.97
N ASP A 319 -1.34 -15.17 -1.61
CA ASP A 319 -2.72 -15.67 -1.65
C ASP A 319 -3.65 -14.68 -2.38
N TYR A 320 -4.42 -13.87 -1.65
CA TYR A 320 -5.36 -12.85 -2.17
C TYR A 320 -4.74 -11.46 -2.22
N SER A 321 -3.43 -11.35 -2.10
CA SER A 321 -2.73 -10.07 -1.96
C SER A 321 -2.55 -9.36 -3.29
N SER A 322 -2.63 -8.04 -3.26
CA SER A 322 -2.33 -7.18 -4.40
C SER A 322 -0.86 -7.27 -4.86
N ILE A 323 0.04 -7.77 -4.02
CA ILE A 323 1.45 -7.98 -4.38
C ILE A 323 1.61 -8.95 -5.55
N PHE A 324 0.66 -9.87 -5.76
CA PHE A 324 0.59 -10.72 -6.94
C PHE A 324 0.76 -9.91 -8.23
N TYR A 325 -0.02 -8.84 -8.36
CA TYR A 325 -0.02 -8.00 -9.57
C TYR A 325 1.25 -7.18 -9.70
N ASP A 326 1.77 -6.64 -8.59
CA ASP A 326 3.03 -5.90 -8.61
C ASP A 326 4.20 -6.80 -9.00
N TYR A 327 4.21 -8.04 -8.50
CA TYR A 327 5.26 -9.01 -8.79
C TYR A 327 5.26 -9.51 -10.25
N LEU A 328 4.10 -9.51 -10.92
CA LEU A 328 4.03 -9.77 -12.37
C LEU A 328 4.94 -8.84 -13.19
N LEU A 329 5.22 -7.62 -12.70
CA LEU A 329 6.11 -6.67 -13.35
C LEU A 329 7.58 -7.12 -13.37
N LEU A 330 7.96 -8.05 -12.50
CA LEU A 330 9.30 -8.62 -12.42
C LEU A 330 9.53 -9.80 -13.38
N ASP A 331 8.47 -10.30 -14.02
CA ASP A 331 8.51 -11.47 -14.92
C ASP A 331 9.06 -12.75 -14.25
N LYS A 332 8.81 -12.91 -12.93
CA LYS A 332 9.28 -14.01 -12.10
C LYS A 332 8.15 -14.92 -11.66
N GLY A 333 8.49 -16.10 -11.14
CA GLY A 333 7.55 -17.12 -10.71
C GLY A 333 6.67 -16.69 -9.55
N ILE A 334 5.41 -17.16 -9.56
CA ILE A 334 4.44 -16.92 -8.49
C ILE A 334 3.73 -18.24 -8.17
N VAL A 335 3.69 -18.59 -6.88
CA VAL A 335 2.86 -19.67 -6.35
C VAL A 335 1.77 -19.06 -5.47
N LEU A 336 0.54 -19.48 -5.68
CA LEU A 336 -0.59 -19.08 -4.85
C LEU A 336 -0.80 -20.10 -3.74
N PHE A 337 -0.97 -19.62 -2.50
CA PHE A 337 -1.21 -20.46 -1.32
C PHE A 337 -2.50 -20.05 -0.60
N PRO A 338 -3.69 -20.24 -1.23
CA PRO A 338 -4.99 -19.87 -0.68
C PRO A 338 -5.56 -20.98 0.23
N PHE A 339 -4.84 -21.43 1.25
CA PHE A 339 -5.19 -22.54 2.14
C PHE A 339 -6.53 -22.37 2.87
N ASP A 340 -7.04 -21.16 2.98
CA ASP A 340 -8.27 -20.80 3.70
C ASP A 340 -9.30 -20.08 2.80
N TYR A 341 -9.32 -20.36 1.50
CA TYR A 341 -10.10 -19.63 0.49
C TYR A 341 -11.56 -19.42 0.88
N GLU A 342 -12.29 -20.50 1.17
CA GLU A 342 -13.72 -20.46 1.51
C GLU A 342 -13.99 -19.55 2.72
N LYS A 343 -13.15 -19.67 3.75
CA LYS A 343 -13.25 -18.83 4.95
C LYS A 343 -12.98 -17.36 4.61
N TYR A 344 -11.96 -17.11 3.81
CA TYR A 344 -11.54 -15.75 3.47
C TYR A 344 -12.63 -14.98 2.73
N ILE A 345 -13.21 -15.55 1.66
CA ILE A 345 -14.25 -14.87 0.86
C ILE A 345 -15.55 -14.67 1.63
N CYS A 346 -15.89 -15.57 2.56
CA CYS A 346 -17.12 -15.46 3.36
C CYS A 346 -17.01 -14.47 4.52
N GLN A 347 -15.84 -14.31 5.13
CA GLN A 347 -15.70 -13.60 6.41
C GLN A 347 -14.84 -12.35 6.35
N CYS A 348 -13.83 -12.32 5.47
CA CYS A 348 -12.87 -11.22 5.44
C CYS A 348 -13.18 -10.20 4.36
N ARG A 349 -13.12 -10.58 3.09
CA ARG A 349 -13.25 -9.66 1.96
C ARG A 349 -13.95 -10.32 0.77
N ASP A 350 -14.89 -9.61 0.16
CA ASP A 350 -15.48 -10.02 -1.11
C ASP A 350 -14.64 -9.55 -2.31
N LEU A 351 -14.75 -10.30 -3.41
CA LEU A 351 -13.99 -10.08 -4.62
C LEU A 351 -14.83 -9.31 -5.65
N ALA A 352 -14.18 -8.43 -6.40
CA ALA A 352 -14.77 -7.70 -7.53
C ALA A 352 -14.63 -8.47 -8.84
N PHE A 353 -13.65 -9.34 -8.92
CA PHE A 353 -13.33 -10.17 -10.06
C PHE A 353 -13.14 -11.61 -9.59
N ASP A 354 -13.40 -12.56 -10.47
CA ASP A 354 -13.22 -13.98 -10.18
C ASP A 354 -11.77 -14.30 -9.81
N PHE A 355 -11.59 -15.13 -8.78
CA PHE A 355 -10.25 -15.44 -8.28
C PHE A 355 -9.45 -16.27 -9.28
N ASP A 356 -10.08 -17.26 -9.89
CA ASP A 356 -9.41 -18.19 -10.81
C ASP A 356 -9.04 -17.52 -12.14
N ASP A 357 -9.93 -16.68 -12.67
CA ASP A 357 -9.73 -15.96 -13.93
C ASP A 357 -8.66 -14.85 -13.81
N TYR A 358 -8.57 -14.21 -12.65
CA TYR A 358 -7.73 -13.02 -12.47
C TYR A 358 -6.47 -13.24 -11.63
N THR A 359 -6.25 -14.44 -11.11
CA THR A 359 -5.00 -14.85 -10.44
C THR A 359 -4.48 -16.17 -11.00
N PRO A 360 -4.16 -16.25 -12.30
CA PRO A 360 -3.67 -17.48 -12.90
C PRO A 360 -2.31 -17.87 -12.34
N GLY A 361 -2.10 -19.17 -12.13
CA GLY A 361 -0.84 -19.72 -11.66
C GLY A 361 -0.99 -21.03 -10.92
N VAL A 362 0.13 -21.55 -10.45
CA VAL A 362 0.20 -22.78 -9.66
C VAL A 362 -0.37 -22.49 -8.25
N ARG A 363 -1.20 -23.40 -7.74
CA ARG A 363 -1.88 -23.25 -6.44
C ARG A 363 -1.56 -24.41 -5.50
N ALA A 364 -1.21 -24.08 -4.27
CA ALA A 364 -1.10 -25.00 -3.15
C ALA A 364 -2.26 -24.70 -2.17
N TYR A 365 -2.99 -25.72 -1.74
CA TYR A 365 -4.09 -25.59 -0.76
C TYR A 365 -3.74 -26.15 0.62
N SER A 366 -2.57 -26.79 0.75
CA SER A 366 -2.03 -27.29 2.00
C SER A 366 -0.50 -27.13 2.00
N PHE A 367 0.12 -27.24 3.18
CA PHE A 367 1.57 -27.19 3.28
C PHE A 367 2.23 -28.32 2.49
N ASP A 368 1.68 -29.53 2.53
CA ASP A 368 2.22 -30.67 1.77
C ASP A 368 2.23 -30.39 0.27
N SER A 369 1.10 -29.88 -0.29
CA SER A 369 1.04 -29.51 -1.70
C SER A 369 1.98 -28.33 -2.04
N LEU A 370 2.23 -27.42 -1.11
CA LEU A 370 3.23 -26.36 -1.28
C LEU A 370 4.63 -26.95 -1.38
N MET A 371 4.97 -27.89 -0.51
CA MET A 371 6.28 -28.57 -0.53
C MET A 371 6.50 -29.38 -1.81
N GLU A 372 5.49 -30.08 -2.31
CA GLU A 372 5.55 -30.77 -3.62
C GLU A 372 5.84 -29.79 -4.75
N ILE A 373 5.10 -28.66 -4.81
CA ILE A 373 5.32 -27.62 -5.82
C ILE A 373 6.73 -27.04 -5.72
N LEU A 374 7.22 -26.74 -4.52
CA LEU A 374 8.56 -26.20 -4.33
C LEU A 374 9.66 -27.21 -4.69
N SER A 375 9.44 -28.51 -4.48
CA SER A 375 10.41 -29.55 -4.83
C SER A 375 10.67 -29.61 -6.33
N ASP A 376 9.64 -29.40 -7.13
CA ASP A 376 9.66 -29.46 -8.59
C ASP A 376 9.84 -28.08 -9.25
N TRP A 377 9.99 -27.01 -8.44
CA TRP A 377 10.01 -25.65 -8.96
C TRP A 377 11.25 -25.36 -9.82
N ASN A 378 10.99 -24.83 -11.01
CA ASN A 378 12.05 -24.35 -11.90
C ASN A 378 12.08 -22.80 -11.93
N TYR A 379 13.11 -22.23 -11.34
CA TYR A 379 13.32 -20.77 -11.28
C TYR A 379 13.60 -20.11 -12.63
N GLY A 380 13.90 -20.88 -13.68
CA GLY A 380 14.06 -20.37 -15.04
C GLY A 380 12.76 -20.10 -15.79
N ASN A 381 11.61 -20.44 -15.20
CA ASN A 381 10.31 -20.24 -15.84
C ASN A 381 9.92 -18.74 -15.82
N SER A 382 9.56 -18.23 -16.99
CA SER A 382 8.92 -16.93 -17.16
C SER A 382 7.41 -17.01 -16.85
N LEU A 383 6.73 -15.86 -16.85
CA LEU A 383 5.28 -15.81 -16.72
C LEU A 383 4.58 -16.65 -17.80
N THR A 384 3.50 -17.33 -17.39
CA THR A 384 2.62 -18.04 -18.32
C THR A 384 1.89 -17.05 -19.24
N THR A 385 1.29 -17.55 -20.32
CA THR A 385 0.47 -16.76 -21.24
C THR A 385 -0.67 -16.04 -20.49
N GLU A 386 -1.32 -16.75 -19.56
CA GLU A 386 -2.42 -16.17 -18.77
C GLU A 386 -1.93 -15.12 -17.79
N GLN A 387 -0.79 -15.33 -17.13
CA GLN A 387 -0.18 -14.32 -16.26
C GLN A 387 0.22 -13.05 -17.04
N ASN A 388 0.74 -13.20 -18.26
CA ASN A 388 1.03 -12.08 -19.14
C ASN A 388 -0.25 -11.34 -19.58
N ARG A 389 -1.35 -12.06 -19.83
CA ARG A 389 -2.66 -11.47 -20.11
C ARG A 389 -3.13 -10.63 -18.91
N ILE A 390 -3.05 -11.16 -17.69
CA ILE A 390 -3.43 -10.44 -16.47
C ILE A 390 -2.51 -9.23 -16.22
N LYS A 391 -1.20 -9.37 -16.40
CA LYS A 391 -0.26 -8.24 -16.33
C LYS A 391 -0.71 -7.10 -17.24
N LYS A 392 -1.06 -7.41 -18.51
CA LYS A 392 -1.53 -6.42 -19.47
C LYS A 392 -2.87 -5.79 -19.08
N ILE A 393 -3.82 -6.54 -18.53
CA ILE A 393 -5.12 -6.02 -18.07
C ILE A 393 -4.94 -5.04 -16.91
N PHE A 394 -4.14 -5.39 -15.90
CA PHE A 394 -3.99 -4.60 -14.70
C PHE A 394 -3.02 -3.42 -14.84
N TRP A 395 -1.98 -3.55 -15.66
CA TRP A 395 -0.93 -2.55 -15.83
C TRP A 395 -0.98 -1.79 -17.15
N GLY A 396 -1.77 -2.28 -18.13
CA GLY A 396 -1.84 -1.69 -19.46
C GLY A 396 -0.53 -1.81 -20.23
N ASP A 397 -0.44 -1.03 -21.31
CA ASP A 397 0.77 -0.92 -22.16
C ASP A 397 1.61 0.34 -21.82
N ILE A 398 1.42 0.91 -20.63
CA ILE A 398 2.04 2.18 -20.23
C ILE A 398 3.49 1.92 -19.79
N PRO A 399 4.46 2.74 -20.24
CA PRO A 399 5.83 2.65 -19.74
C PRO A 399 5.87 2.90 -18.23
N MET A 400 6.28 1.89 -17.47
CA MET A 400 6.37 1.98 -16.00
C MET A 400 7.56 2.80 -15.52
N GLN A 401 8.56 2.96 -16.40
CA GLN A 401 9.76 3.77 -16.10
C GLN A 401 9.41 5.25 -16.07
N ASN A 402 10.00 5.96 -15.09
CA ASN A 402 9.80 7.40 -14.87
C ASN A 402 8.39 7.82 -14.43
N SER A 403 7.61 6.96 -13.76
CA SER A 403 6.27 7.28 -13.26
C SER A 403 6.27 8.53 -12.37
N CYS A 404 7.24 8.67 -11.45
CA CYS A 404 7.40 9.86 -10.61
C CYS A 404 7.56 11.14 -11.43
N LYS A 405 8.39 11.10 -12.47
CA LYS A 405 8.67 12.25 -13.34
C LYS A 405 7.42 12.65 -14.14
N VAL A 406 6.76 11.67 -14.75
CA VAL A 406 5.56 11.91 -15.56
C VAL A 406 4.42 12.43 -14.69
N LEU A 407 4.17 11.79 -13.53
CA LEU A 407 3.17 12.21 -12.56
C LEU A 407 3.42 13.64 -12.07
N THR A 408 4.65 13.97 -11.71
CA THR A 408 5.03 15.31 -11.26
C THR A 408 4.72 16.36 -12.32
N ARG A 409 5.14 16.12 -13.57
CA ARG A 409 4.87 17.02 -14.70
C ARG A 409 3.36 17.18 -14.95
N TYR A 410 2.63 16.07 -14.90
CA TYR A 410 1.18 16.09 -15.07
C TYR A 410 0.52 16.97 -13.99
N ILE A 411 0.87 16.79 -12.72
CA ILE A 411 0.31 17.59 -11.61
C ILE A 411 0.65 19.07 -11.77
N ILE A 412 1.90 19.42 -12.14
CA ILE A 412 2.32 20.82 -12.32
C ILE A 412 1.53 21.47 -13.47
N ASN A 413 1.40 20.80 -14.60
CA ASN A 413 0.78 21.34 -15.80
C ASN A 413 -0.75 21.46 -15.67
N ASN A 414 -1.42 20.45 -15.11
CA ASN A 414 -2.87 20.36 -15.09
C ASN A 414 -3.49 20.84 -13.77
N GLY A 415 -2.76 20.84 -12.66
CA GLY A 415 -3.22 21.44 -11.41
C GLY A 415 -3.27 22.97 -11.43
N SER A 416 -2.87 23.61 -12.54
CA SER A 416 -2.92 25.06 -12.74
C SER A 416 -4.15 25.54 -13.53
N SER A 417 -4.76 24.68 -14.33
CA SER A 417 -5.96 24.98 -15.09
C SER A 417 -7.19 24.52 -14.29
N ASN A 418 -8.13 25.43 -14.05
CA ASN A 418 -9.46 25.09 -13.47
C ASN A 418 -10.34 24.29 -14.45
N ASN A 419 -9.85 23.98 -15.63
CA ASN A 419 -10.51 23.18 -16.66
C ASN A 419 -9.64 21.95 -16.94
N VAL A 420 -10.11 20.81 -16.47
CA VAL A 420 -9.66 19.51 -16.94
C VAL A 420 -10.40 19.23 -18.23
N ASP A 421 -9.95 19.80 -19.33
CA ASP A 421 -10.24 19.30 -20.66
C ASP A 421 -9.25 18.15 -20.91
N LEU A 422 -9.75 16.92 -20.75
CA LEU A 422 -9.07 15.67 -21.09
C LEU A 422 -9.57 15.20 -22.44
#